data_0ce192ebcaa431ff727d8b1ba8f695b3
#
_entry.id   0ce192ebcaa431ff727d8b1ba8f695b3
#
_cell.length_a   1.000
_cell.length_b   1.000
_cell.length_c   1.000
_cell.angle_alpha   90.00
_cell.angle_beta   90.00
_cell.angle_gamma   90.00
#
_symmetry.space_group_name_H-M   'P 1'
#
loop_
_entity.id
_entity.type
_entity.pdbx_description
1 polymer ?
#
loop_
_entity_poly.entity_id
_entity_poly.type
_entity_poly.pdbx_seq_one_letter_code
_entity_poly.pdbx_strand_id
1 'polypeptide(L)'
;MKINVYSEKSGNFASDSKMKPMIIIESKKKTLESLKAQYPDAMIIDVTSHAQDEFVKFSPFYPNCGIPVPFTDDIAVSVEGIWQGLKVFEDADVDTSYFSKRDMKNLKRTVRKYGPCLGHRKGVHGEELLGYIEARKLIYLPCYKWVLENKLQKLVAAVRIISKNKPVVLLDYNTNPDVNNPKKPLSHASLIKAYVEGNYPE
;
A
#
# COMPACT_ATOMS: atom_id res chain seq x y z
N MET A 1 -16.68 -27.39 66.30
CA MET A 1 -17.19 -26.53 65.26
C MET A 1 -16.02 -26.29 64.32
N LYS A 2 -15.98 -27.00 63.15
CA LYS A 2 -14.87 -26.93 62.19
C LYS A 2 -15.27 -26.02 61.08
N ILE A 3 -14.51 -24.93 60.86
CA ILE A 3 -14.71 -24.00 59.77
C ILE A 3 -13.87 -24.48 58.56
N ASN A 4 -14.54 -24.84 57.49
CA ASN A 4 -13.93 -25.19 56.22
C ASN A 4 -13.54 -23.91 55.45
N VAL A 5 -12.26 -23.75 55.16
CA VAL A 5 -11.72 -22.70 54.29
C VAL A 5 -11.73 -23.25 52.86
N TYR A 6 -12.56 -22.67 51.98
CA TYR A 6 -12.53 -22.95 50.57
C TYR A 6 -11.33 -22.28 49.90
N SER A 7 -10.47 -23.10 49.31
CA SER A 7 -9.36 -22.69 48.44
C SER A 7 -9.91 -22.16 47.15
N GLU A 8 -9.71 -20.88 46.87
CA GLU A 8 -9.95 -20.29 45.53
C GLU A 8 -8.93 -20.83 44.55
N LYS A 9 -9.41 -21.53 43.54
CA LYS A 9 -8.62 -21.90 42.35
C LYS A 9 -8.31 -20.63 41.53
N SER A 10 -7.03 -20.25 41.54
CA SER A 10 -6.49 -19.28 40.59
C SER A 10 -6.74 -19.74 39.15
N GLY A 11 -7.65 -19.06 38.48
CA GLY A 11 -7.86 -19.22 37.03
C GLY A 11 -6.60 -18.83 36.30
N ASN A 12 -6.03 -19.79 35.60
CA ASN A 12 -4.99 -19.54 34.59
C ASN A 12 -5.57 -18.61 33.52
N PHE A 13 -5.14 -17.35 33.54
CA PHE A 13 -5.27 -16.48 32.37
C PHE A 13 -4.40 -17.09 31.26
N ALA A 14 -5.06 -17.75 30.30
CA ALA A 14 -4.42 -18.19 29.07
C ALA A 14 -3.75 -16.97 28.44
N SER A 15 -2.44 -17.06 28.22
CA SER A 15 -1.67 -16.07 27.47
C SER A 15 -2.36 -15.86 26.12
N ASP A 16 -2.78 -14.63 25.89
CA ASP A 16 -3.34 -14.17 24.62
C ASP A 16 -2.27 -14.35 23.54
N SER A 17 -2.22 -15.54 22.94
CA SER A 17 -1.34 -15.83 21.81
C SER A 17 -1.80 -14.92 20.69
N LYS A 18 -1.11 -13.80 20.48
CA LYS A 18 -1.37 -12.84 19.41
C LYS A 18 -1.35 -13.62 18.08
N MET A 19 -2.53 -14.04 17.62
CA MET A 19 -2.66 -14.70 16.32
C MET A 19 -2.10 -13.75 15.25
N LYS A 20 -1.15 -14.26 14.46
CA LYS A 20 -0.59 -13.48 13.34
C LYS A 20 -1.67 -13.21 12.32
N PRO A 21 -1.74 -12.00 11.74
CA PRO A 21 -2.68 -11.69 10.67
C PRO A 21 -2.51 -12.67 9.50
N MET A 22 -3.62 -13.19 8.98
CA MET A 22 -3.61 -14.05 7.79
C MET A 22 -3.98 -13.22 6.57
N ILE A 23 -2.98 -12.64 5.90
CA ILE A 23 -3.17 -11.84 4.68
C ILE A 23 -2.49 -12.52 3.51
N ILE A 24 -3.25 -12.73 2.44
CA ILE A 24 -2.83 -13.36 1.19
C ILE A 24 -2.95 -12.33 0.08
N ILE A 25 -1.99 -12.29 -0.84
CA ILE A 25 -2.02 -11.40 -2.01
C ILE A 25 -2.35 -12.24 -3.23
N GLU A 26 -3.39 -11.81 -3.96
CA GLU A 26 -3.81 -12.49 -5.17
C GLU A 26 -3.99 -11.53 -6.35
N SER A 27 -3.89 -12.09 -7.54
CA SER A 27 -4.09 -11.30 -8.76
C SER A 27 -5.56 -10.94 -8.96
N LYS A 28 -5.84 -9.65 -9.17
CA LYS A 28 -7.16 -9.14 -9.57
C LYS A 28 -7.70 -9.77 -10.86
N LYS A 29 -6.84 -10.43 -11.65
CA LYS A 29 -7.23 -11.13 -12.87
C LYS A 29 -7.92 -12.48 -12.62
N LYS A 30 -7.81 -13.04 -11.41
CA LYS A 30 -8.54 -14.24 -11.00
C LYS A 30 -10.04 -13.94 -10.87
N THR A 31 -10.87 -14.90 -11.25
CA THR A 31 -12.32 -14.78 -11.06
C THR A 31 -12.68 -14.92 -9.58
N LEU A 32 -13.79 -14.29 -9.18
CA LEU A 32 -14.30 -14.39 -7.81
C LEU A 32 -14.64 -15.84 -7.43
N GLU A 33 -15.14 -16.63 -8.37
CA GLU A 33 -15.45 -18.05 -8.19
C GLU A 33 -14.18 -18.86 -7.87
N SER A 34 -13.13 -18.66 -8.66
CA SER A 34 -11.82 -19.30 -8.42
C SER A 34 -11.25 -18.92 -7.06
N LEU A 35 -11.35 -17.65 -6.67
CA LEU A 35 -10.88 -17.18 -5.38
C LEU A 35 -11.69 -17.78 -4.22
N LYS A 36 -13.02 -17.85 -4.32
CA LYS A 36 -13.88 -18.47 -3.31
C LYS A 36 -13.65 -19.97 -3.19
N ALA A 37 -13.39 -20.65 -4.31
CA ALA A 37 -13.05 -22.08 -4.29
C ALA A 37 -11.68 -22.33 -3.60
N GLN A 38 -10.71 -21.45 -3.85
CA GLN A 38 -9.38 -21.57 -3.26
C GLN A 38 -9.33 -21.11 -1.79
N TYR A 39 -10.16 -20.15 -1.41
CA TYR A 39 -10.19 -19.53 -0.07
C TYR A 39 -11.64 -19.40 0.42
N PRO A 40 -12.33 -20.50 0.76
CA PRO A 40 -13.77 -20.48 1.03
C PRO A 40 -14.17 -19.57 2.20
N ASP A 41 -13.31 -19.48 3.24
CA ASP A 41 -13.59 -18.70 4.45
C ASP A 41 -12.97 -17.30 4.43
N ALA A 42 -12.27 -16.94 3.34
CA ALA A 42 -11.55 -15.67 3.28
C ALA A 42 -12.47 -14.50 2.96
N MET A 43 -12.14 -13.34 3.53
CA MET A 43 -12.67 -12.08 3.04
C MET A 43 -11.83 -11.61 1.86
N ILE A 44 -12.45 -11.44 0.71
CA ILE A 44 -11.79 -10.95 -0.52
C ILE A 44 -12.01 -9.45 -0.59
N ILE A 45 -10.92 -8.70 -0.65
CA ILE A 45 -10.89 -7.22 -0.68
C ILE A 45 -10.14 -6.76 -1.92
N ASP A 46 -10.81 -6.01 -2.77
CA ASP A 46 -10.18 -5.33 -3.91
C ASP A 46 -9.57 -4.00 -3.43
N VAL A 47 -8.25 -3.87 -3.53
CA VAL A 47 -7.55 -2.62 -3.15
C VAL A 47 -7.07 -1.83 -4.37
N THR A 48 -7.51 -2.21 -5.57
CA THR A 48 -7.14 -1.54 -6.83
C THR A 48 -7.92 -0.25 -7.05
N SER A 49 -7.53 0.53 -8.04
CA SER A 49 -8.26 1.74 -8.48
C SER A 49 -9.65 1.45 -9.08
N HIS A 50 -10.02 0.19 -9.23
CA HIS A 50 -11.31 -0.26 -9.75
C HIS A 50 -12.23 -0.85 -8.67
N ALA A 51 -11.81 -0.85 -7.40
CA ALA A 51 -12.65 -1.28 -6.30
C ALA A 51 -13.92 -0.41 -6.21
N GLN A 52 -15.05 -1.04 -5.87
CA GLN A 52 -16.36 -0.39 -5.83
C GLN A 52 -16.78 0.03 -4.42
N ASP A 53 -15.95 -0.25 -3.43
CA ASP A 53 -16.15 0.05 -2.03
C ASP A 53 -15.08 1.02 -1.49
N GLU A 54 -15.08 1.26 -0.19
CA GLU A 54 -14.15 2.19 0.45
C GLU A 54 -12.67 1.76 0.36
N PHE A 55 -12.39 0.48 0.08
CA PHE A 55 -11.03 -0.02 -0.07
C PHE A 55 -10.32 0.48 -1.33
N VAL A 56 -11.04 1.10 -2.26
CA VAL A 56 -10.46 1.87 -3.38
C VAL A 56 -9.46 2.93 -2.90
N LYS A 57 -9.64 3.44 -1.67
CA LYS A 57 -8.76 4.45 -1.05
C LYS A 57 -7.34 3.92 -0.82
N PHE A 58 -7.13 2.61 -0.76
CA PHE A 58 -5.80 2.00 -0.71
C PHE A 58 -5.03 2.12 -2.04
N SER A 59 -5.72 2.35 -3.14
CA SER A 59 -5.04 2.54 -4.41
C SER A 59 -4.10 3.75 -4.37
N PRO A 60 -2.84 3.64 -4.84
CA PRO A 60 -1.93 4.78 -4.95
C PRO A 60 -2.43 5.87 -5.91
N PHE A 61 -3.43 5.56 -6.74
CA PHE A 61 -4.11 6.51 -7.64
C PHE A 61 -5.17 7.34 -6.93
N TYR A 62 -5.66 6.88 -5.76
CA TYR A 62 -6.77 7.55 -5.07
C TYR A 62 -6.33 8.91 -4.50
N PRO A 63 -7.16 9.97 -4.67
CA PRO A 63 -6.84 11.33 -4.23
C PRO A 63 -7.01 11.50 -2.71
N ASN A 64 -6.15 10.87 -1.92
CA ASN A 64 -6.13 10.97 -0.46
C ASN A 64 -5.80 12.37 0.06
N CYS A 65 -5.17 13.19 -0.76
CA CYS A 65 -4.83 14.60 -0.54
C CYS A 65 -3.83 14.86 0.61
N GLY A 66 -3.09 15.96 0.49
CA GLY A 66 -2.19 16.45 1.52
C GLY A 66 -0.97 15.56 1.76
N ILE A 67 -0.54 14.79 0.77
CA ILE A 67 0.62 13.90 0.85
C ILE A 67 1.89 14.74 0.65
N PRO A 68 2.82 14.78 1.63
CA PRO A 68 4.10 15.46 1.44
C PRO A 68 4.89 14.86 0.28
N VAL A 69 5.41 15.72 -0.58
CA VAL A 69 6.32 15.29 -1.66
C VAL A 69 7.74 15.24 -1.10
N PRO A 70 8.43 14.09 -1.15
CA PRO A 70 9.78 13.99 -0.58
C PRO A 70 10.76 15.00 -1.18
N PHE A 71 11.64 15.54 -0.34
CA PHE A 71 12.72 16.48 -0.69
C PHE A 71 12.25 17.85 -1.20
N THR A 72 11.01 18.25 -0.94
CA THR A 72 10.43 19.55 -1.29
C THR A 72 9.32 19.90 -0.30
N ASP A 73 8.88 21.15 -0.27
CA ASP A 73 7.75 21.62 0.55
C ASP A 73 6.39 21.44 -0.13
N ASP A 74 6.39 20.84 -1.32
CA ASP A 74 5.15 20.58 -2.06
C ASP A 74 4.30 19.51 -1.40
N ILE A 75 3.00 19.56 -1.70
CA ILE A 75 2.02 18.54 -1.33
C ILE A 75 1.30 18.03 -2.57
N ALA A 76 0.88 16.77 -2.53
CA ALA A 76 0.15 16.16 -3.63
C ALA A 76 -1.14 15.47 -3.17
N VAL A 77 -2.00 15.17 -4.13
CA VAL A 77 -3.29 14.52 -3.86
C VAL A 77 -3.19 13.00 -3.89
N SER A 78 -2.24 12.42 -4.62
CA SER A 78 -2.08 10.96 -4.74
C SER A 78 -0.61 10.54 -4.80
N VAL A 79 -0.33 9.31 -4.36
CA VAL A 79 1.02 8.72 -4.44
C VAL A 79 1.46 8.55 -5.90
N GLU A 80 0.54 8.11 -6.77
CA GLU A 80 0.82 7.99 -8.19
C GLU A 80 1.11 9.36 -8.83
N GLY A 81 0.42 10.42 -8.40
CA GLY A 81 0.69 11.78 -8.85
C GLY A 81 2.12 12.22 -8.54
N ILE A 82 2.61 11.93 -7.33
CA ILE A 82 4.01 12.19 -6.94
C ILE A 82 4.97 11.37 -7.81
N TRP A 83 4.72 10.06 -7.91
CA TRP A 83 5.54 9.14 -8.69
C TRP A 83 5.67 9.57 -10.15
N GLN A 84 4.57 9.94 -10.77
CA GLN A 84 4.57 10.35 -12.17
C GLN A 84 5.09 11.78 -12.38
N GLY A 85 4.79 12.68 -11.44
CA GLY A 85 5.25 14.07 -11.50
C GLY A 85 6.76 14.20 -11.41
N LEU A 86 7.42 13.41 -10.57
CA LEU A 86 8.87 13.44 -10.38
C LEU A 86 9.66 12.65 -11.44
N LYS A 87 8.98 11.92 -12.36
CA LYS A 87 9.68 11.24 -13.47
C LYS A 87 10.35 12.22 -14.41
N VAL A 88 11.58 11.87 -14.77
CA VAL A 88 12.35 12.53 -15.82
C VAL A 88 12.48 11.59 -17.00
N PHE A 89 12.18 12.10 -18.18
CA PHE A 89 12.27 11.40 -19.45
C PHE A 89 13.27 12.12 -20.37
N GLU A 90 13.64 11.48 -21.46
CA GLU A 90 14.53 12.10 -22.45
C GLU A 90 13.92 13.40 -23.01
N ASP A 91 12.60 13.40 -23.29
CA ASP A 91 11.89 14.53 -23.88
C ASP A 91 11.05 15.35 -22.88
N ALA A 92 11.12 15.06 -21.57
CA ALA A 92 10.34 15.77 -20.56
C ALA A 92 10.89 15.64 -19.14
N ASP A 93 11.00 16.77 -18.46
CA ASP A 93 11.41 16.83 -17.05
C ASP A 93 10.21 16.68 -16.09
N VAL A 94 10.43 16.98 -14.80
CA VAL A 94 9.42 17.04 -13.75
C VAL A 94 8.17 17.80 -14.21
N ASP A 95 7.00 17.28 -13.86
CA ASP A 95 5.72 17.91 -14.14
C ASP A 95 4.86 17.96 -12.88
N THR A 96 4.95 19.06 -12.15
CA THR A 96 4.21 19.26 -10.88
C THR A 96 2.70 19.32 -11.07
N SER A 97 2.18 19.49 -12.29
CA SER A 97 0.73 19.45 -12.54
C SER A 97 0.11 18.09 -12.14
N TYR A 98 0.92 17.03 -12.09
CA TYR A 98 0.47 15.71 -11.63
C TYR A 98 0.17 15.67 -10.12
N PHE A 99 0.74 16.56 -9.33
CA PHE A 99 0.51 16.61 -7.88
C PHE A 99 -0.94 17.03 -7.55
N SER A 100 -1.58 17.81 -8.40
CA SER A 100 -2.95 18.30 -8.18
C SER A 100 -4.03 17.48 -8.88
N LYS A 101 -3.67 16.49 -9.71
CA LYS A 101 -4.64 15.67 -10.46
C LYS A 101 -5.45 14.77 -9.52
N ARG A 102 -6.76 14.99 -9.52
CA ARG A 102 -7.74 14.22 -8.73
C ARG A 102 -8.38 13.07 -9.51
N ASP A 103 -8.23 13.09 -10.81
CA ASP A 103 -8.69 12.03 -11.68
C ASP A 103 -7.77 10.81 -11.53
N MET A 104 -8.35 9.64 -11.23
CA MET A 104 -7.61 8.39 -11.13
C MET A 104 -7.24 7.82 -12.52
N LYS A 105 -7.62 8.49 -13.59
CA LYS A 105 -7.34 8.15 -14.98
C LYS A 105 -6.22 9.03 -15.54
N ASN A 106 -5.55 8.55 -16.58
CA ASN A 106 -4.54 9.33 -17.33
C ASN A 106 -3.38 9.90 -16.49
N LEU A 107 -3.12 9.32 -15.31
CA LEU A 107 -2.00 9.73 -14.47
C LEU A 107 -0.64 9.22 -14.98
N LYS A 108 -0.61 8.18 -15.81
CA LYS A 108 0.66 7.58 -16.24
C LYS A 108 1.32 8.40 -17.33
N ARG A 109 2.56 8.81 -17.10
CA ARG A 109 3.48 9.31 -18.12
C ARG A 109 4.19 8.12 -18.76
N THR A 110 4.12 8.02 -20.08
CA THR A 110 4.56 6.81 -20.81
C THR A 110 5.77 7.09 -21.70
N VAL A 111 6.63 6.09 -21.85
CA VAL A 111 7.79 6.16 -22.77
C VAL A 111 7.38 6.41 -24.21
N ARG A 112 6.18 5.98 -24.61
CA ARG A 112 5.66 6.25 -25.96
C ARG A 112 5.49 7.75 -26.25
N LYS A 113 5.17 8.54 -25.20
CA LYS A 113 4.89 9.99 -25.35
C LYS A 113 6.11 10.85 -25.05
N TYR A 114 7.00 10.40 -24.13
CA TYR A 114 8.03 11.24 -23.55
C TYR A 114 9.46 10.67 -23.72
N GLY A 115 9.63 9.63 -24.53
CA GLY A 115 10.91 8.94 -24.68
C GLY A 115 11.28 8.07 -23.47
N PRO A 116 12.48 7.51 -23.44
CA PRO A 116 13.00 6.71 -22.34
C PRO A 116 12.91 7.43 -20.99
N CYS A 117 12.53 6.69 -19.93
CA CYS A 117 12.54 7.22 -18.58
C CYS A 117 13.97 7.14 -18.02
N LEU A 118 14.55 8.29 -17.70
CA LEU A 118 15.91 8.42 -17.16
C LEU A 118 15.96 8.16 -15.65
N GLY A 119 14.86 8.42 -14.92
CA GLY A 119 14.79 8.25 -13.48
C GLY A 119 13.72 9.11 -12.84
N HIS A 120 13.88 9.39 -11.54
CA HIS A 120 13.02 10.29 -10.79
C HIS A 120 13.87 11.38 -10.14
N ARG A 121 13.42 12.61 -10.24
CA ARG A 121 14.10 13.75 -9.61
C ARG A 121 13.99 13.64 -8.09
N LYS A 122 15.09 13.85 -7.38
CA LYS A 122 15.11 13.92 -5.91
C LYS A 122 14.65 15.30 -5.46
N GLY A 123 13.35 15.45 -5.28
CA GLY A 123 12.67 16.74 -5.12
C GLY A 123 12.43 17.45 -6.45
N VAL A 124 11.54 18.45 -6.44
CA VAL A 124 11.11 19.15 -7.68
C VAL A 124 12.27 19.91 -8.34
N HIS A 125 13.12 20.52 -7.54
CA HIS A 125 14.25 21.37 -7.99
C HIS A 125 15.63 20.74 -7.72
N GLY A 126 15.68 19.47 -7.27
CA GLY A 126 16.93 18.78 -7.01
C GLY A 126 17.71 18.49 -8.30
N GLU A 127 19.03 18.41 -8.21
CA GLU A 127 19.89 18.05 -9.36
C GLU A 127 20.04 16.53 -9.50
N GLU A 128 19.90 15.79 -8.38
CA GLU A 128 20.09 14.34 -8.33
C GLU A 128 18.94 13.59 -9.01
N LEU A 129 19.29 12.61 -9.84
CA LEU A 129 18.36 11.73 -10.52
C LEU A 129 18.45 10.33 -9.90
N LEU A 130 17.41 9.90 -9.23
CA LEU A 130 17.30 8.59 -8.60
C LEU A 130 16.99 7.51 -9.63
N GLY A 131 17.72 6.41 -9.57
CA GLY A 131 17.37 5.19 -10.29
C GLY A 131 16.03 4.58 -9.81
N TYR A 132 15.52 3.62 -10.59
CA TYR A 132 14.16 3.09 -10.33
C TYR A 132 13.97 2.49 -8.92
N ILE A 133 14.97 1.75 -8.42
CA ILE A 133 14.91 1.14 -7.08
C ILE A 133 15.09 2.18 -5.97
N GLU A 134 16.00 3.12 -6.16
CA GLU A 134 16.21 4.23 -5.21
C GLU A 134 14.95 5.10 -5.10
N ALA A 135 14.33 5.43 -6.24
CA ALA A 135 13.07 6.16 -6.26
C ALA A 135 11.94 5.41 -5.54
N ARG A 136 11.86 4.07 -5.68
CA ARG A 136 10.92 3.28 -4.87
C ARG A 136 11.15 3.49 -3.39
N LYS A 137 12.40 3.39 -2.93
CA LYS A 137 12.76 3.47 -1.50
C LYS A 137 12.61 4.89 -0.95
N LEU A 138 13.01 5.89 -1.72
CA LEU A 138 13.11 7.27 -1.23
C LEU A 138 11.87 8.13 -1.54
N ILE A 139 11.04 7.72 -2.49
CA ILE A 139 9.83 8.46 -2.89
C ILE A 139 8.58 7.61 -2.65
N TYR A 140 8.44 6.46 -3.31
CA TYR A 140 7.18 5.71 -3.31
C TYR A 140 6.83 5.14 -1.94
N LEU A 141 7.77 4.44 -1.28
CA LEU A 141 7.54 3.82 0.02
C LEU A 141 7.19 4.85 1.10
N PRO A 142 7.95 5.96 1.28
CA PRO A 142 7.60 6.97 2.28
C PRO A 142 6.23 7.61 2.02
N CYS A 143 5.90 7.95 0.78
CA CYS A 143 4.59 8.53 0.44
C CYS A 143 3.44 7.56 0.74
N TYR A 144 3.59 6.28 0.38
CA TYR A 144 2.54 5.30 0.62
C TYR A 144 2.40 4.97 2.10
N LYS A 145 3.50 4.85 2.84
CA LYS A 145 3.49 4.70 4.30
C LYS A 145 2.75 5.87 4.96
N TRP A 146 3.07 7.10 4.55
CA TRP A 146 2.40 8.29 5.06
C TRP A 146 0.87 8.24 4.85
N VAL A 147 0.40 7.79 3.67
CA VAL A 147 -1.03 7.62 3.40
C VAL A 147 -1.66 6.60 4.34
N LEU A 148 -1.03 5.45 4.55
CA LEU A 148 -1.53 4.42 5.47
C LEU A 148 -1.66 4.96 6.90
N GLU A 149 -0.68 5.77 7.35
CA GLU A 149 -0.60 6.32 8.71
C GLU A 149 -1.50 7.53 8.94
N ASN A 150 -1.73 8.37 7.94
CA ASN A 150 -2.42 9.64 8.13
C ASN A 150 -3.81 9.71 7.52
N LYS A 151 -4.14 8.87 6.54
CA LYS A 151 -5.42 8.90 5.82
C LYS A 151 -6.24 7.63 5.97
N LEU A 152 -5.59 6.49 6.17
CA LEU A 152 -6.23 5.18 6.07
C LEU A 152 -6.22 4.36 7.37
N GLN A 153 -5.96 5.00 8.53
CA GLN A 153 -5.86 4.29 9.81
C GLN A 153 -7.08 3.40 10.11
N LYS A 154 -8.30 3.89 9.80
CA LYS A 154 -9.54 3.12 10.02
C LYS A 154 -9.60 1.88 9.14
N LEU A 155 -9.24 2.00 7.85
CA LEU A 155 -9.22 0.87 6.92
C LEU A 155 -8.11 -0.12 7.25
N VAL A 156 -6.93 0.37 7.63
CA VAL A 156 -5.83 -0.47 8.12
C VAL A 156 -6.24 -1.24 9.37
N ALA A 157 -6.90 -0.57 10.32
CA ALA A 157 -7.42 -1.21 11.52
C ALA A 157 -8.48 -2.28 11.19
N ALA A 158 -9.38 -2.01 10.24
CA ALA A 158 -10.37 -2.98 9.78
C ALA A 158 -9.71 -4.23 9.18
N VAL A 159 -8.74 -4.06 8.27
CA VAL A 159 -7.98 -5.19 7.69
C VAL A 159 -7.26 -5.97 8.79
N ARG A 160 -6.63 -5.28 9.76
CA ARG A 160 -5.93 -5.90 10.89
C ARG A 160 -6.87 -6.73 11.77
N ILE A 161 -8.06 -6.21 12.09
CA ILE A 161 -9.06 -6.92 12.90
C ILE A 161 -9.58 -8.15 12.16
N ILE A 162 -9.95 -7.98 10.89
CA ILE A 162 -10.49 -9.08 10.09
C ILE A 162 -9.45 -10.19 9.93
N SER A 163 -8.20 -9.83 9.61
CA SER A 163 -7.13 -10.81 9.37
C SER A 163 -6.70 -11.60 10.60
N LYS A 164 -7.04 -11.15 11.81
CA LYS A 164 -6.86 -11.94 13.04
C LYS A 164 -7.93 -13.02 13.21
N ASN A 165 -9.11 -12.83 12.65
CA ASN A 165 -10.26 -13.71 12.83
C ASN A 165 -10.48 -14.68 11.67
N LYS A 166 -10.13 -14.28 10.44
CA LYS A 166 -10.23 -15.10 9.23
C LYS A 166 -9.23 -14.65 8.17
N PRO A 167 -8.90 -15.50 7.18
CA PRO A 167 -8.05 -15.12 6.08
C PRO A 167 -8.60 -13.90 5.32
N VAL A 168 -7.70 -12.99 4.92
CA VAL A 168 -8.01 -11.85 4.05
C VAL A 168 -7.22 -12.01 2.76
N VAL A 169 -7.89 -11.96 1.63
CA VAL A 169 -7.27 -11.95 0.31
C VAL A 169 -7.33 -10.52 -0.24
N LEU A 170 -6.17 -9.87 -0.37
CA LEU A 170 -6.07 -8.56 -1.01
C LEU A 170 -5.78 -8.75 -2.50
N LEU A 171 -6.59 -8.12 -3.34
CA LEU A 171 -6.44 -8.19 -4.80
C LEU A 171 -5.68 -7.00 -5.34
N ASP A 172 -4.63 -7.29 -6.14
CA ASP A 172 -3.87 -6.29 -6.89
C ASP A 172 -3.58 -6.80 -8.30
N TYR A 173 -3.33 -5.90 -9.25
CA TYR A 173 -2.87 -6.27 -10.59
C TYR A 173 -1.46 -6.84 -10.61
N ASN A 174 -0.59 -6.35 -9.72
CA ASN A 174 0.77 -6.83 -9.51
C ASN A 174 0.87 -7.45 -8.12
N THR A 175 1.50 -8.60 -8.03
CA THR A 175 1.66 -9.33 -6.76
C THR A 175 3.12 -9.37 -6.29
N ASN A 176 4.01 -8.58 -6.89
CA ASN A 176 5.43 -8.53 -6.53
C ASN A 176 5.64 -7.82 -5.19
N PRO A 177 6.12 -8.51 -4.13
CA PRO A 177 6.42 -7.89 -2.84
C PRO A 177 7.85 -7.32 -2.76
N ASP A 178 8.71 -7.68 -3.72
CA ASP A 178 10.13 -7.35 -3.65
C ASP A 178 10.40 -5.93 -4.17
N VAL A 179 10.81 -5.06 -3.25
CA VAL A 179 11.18 -3.66 -3.54
C VAL A 179 12.37 -3.59 -4.49
N ASN A 180 13.29 -4.55 -4.41
CA ASN A 180 14.53 -4.55 -5.20
C ASN A 180 14.37 -5.19 -6.58
N ASN A 181 13.21 -5.71 -6.93
CA ASN A 181 12.94 -6.30 -8.24
C ASN A 181 12.60 -5.21 -9.28
N PRO A 182 13.51 -4.84 -10.20
CA PRO A 182 13.25 -3.80 -11.20
C PRO A 182 12.34 -4.28 -12.35
N LYS A 183 12.19 -5.60 -12.53
CA LYS A 183 11.47 -6.21 -13.66
C LYS A 183 9.95 -6.18 -13.49
N LYS A 184 9.46 -6.02 -12.26
CA LYS A 184 8.03 -6.03 -11.95
C LYS A 184 7.64 -4.81 -11.12
N PRO A 185 6.49 -4.19 -11.39
CA PRO A 185 5.94 -3.15 -10.50
C PRO A 185 5.75 -3.70 -9.08
N LEU A 186 5.95 -2.84 -8.09
CA LEU A 186 5.71 -3.17 -6.69
C LEU A 186 4.21 -3.26 -6.42
N SER A 187 3.79 -4.27 -5.67
CA SER A 187 2.40 -4.44 -5.26
C SER A 187 2.09 -3.57 -4.05
N HIS A 188 1.11 -2.67 -4.18
CA HIS A 188 0.64 -1.91 -3.02
C HIS A 188 -0.16 -2.80 -2.04
N ALA A 189 -0.82 -3.85 -2.50
CA ALA A 189 -1.43 -4.84 -1.62
C ALA A 189 -0.38 -5.54 -0.73
N SER A 190 0.81 -5.83 -1.27
CA SER A 190 1.91 -6.37 -0.47
C SER A 190 2.43 -5.36 0.56
N LEU A 191 2.41 -4.07 0.26
CA LEU A 191 2.76 -3.01 1.21
C LEU A 191 1.72 -2.87 2.33
N ILE A 192 0.42 -2.99 2.01
CA ILE A 192 -0.65 -3.02 3.02
C ILE A 192 -0.43 -4.21 3.97
N LYS A 193 -0.20 -5.40 3.41
CA LYS A 193 0.12 -6.60 4.20
C LYS A 193 1.30 -6.35 5.12
N ALA A 194 2.43 -5.90 4.58
CA ALA A 194 3.64 -5.63 5.33
C ALA A 194 3.41 -4.61 6.45
N TYR A 195 2.62 -3.57 6.20
CA TYR A 195 2.27 -2.56 7.19
C TYR A 195 1.39 -3.12 8.33
N VAL A 196 0.38 -3.94 7.99
CA VAL A 196 -0.48 -4.60 8.98
C VAL A 196 0.30 -5.57 9.85
N GLU A 197 1.26 -6.30 9.26
CA GLU A 197 2.12 -7.27 9.93
C GLU A 197 3.31 -6.65 10.68
N GLY A 198 3.55 -5.34 10.54
CA GLY A 198 4.62 -4.61 11.22
C GLY A 198 6.01 -4.78 10.62
N ASN A 199 6.10 -5.14 9.34
CA ASN A 199 7.35 -5.35 8.59
C ASN A 199 7.39 -4.54 7.28
N TYR A 200 6.84 -3.31 7.32
CA TYR A 200 6.87 -2.41 6.17
C TYR A 200 8.32 -2.16 5.73
N PRO A 201 8.64 -2.26 4.42
CA PRO A 201 10.00 -2.03 3.93
C PRO A 201 10.42 -0.56 4.10
N GLU A 202 11.71 -0.37 4.42
CA GLU A 202 12.36 0.95 4.55
C GLU A 202 13.28 1.22 3.36
#